data_75b38aacde372e82becf70c8e2d7fd4f
#
_entry.id   75b38aacde372e82becf70c8e2d7fd4f
#
_cell.length_a   1.000
_cell.length_b   1.000
_cell.length_c   1.000
_cell.angle_alpha   90.00
_cell.angle_beta   90.00
_cell.angle_gamma   90.00
#
_symmetry.space_group_name_H-M   'P 1'
#
loop_
_entity.id
_entity.type
_entity.pdbx_description
1 polymer ?
#
loop_
_entity_poly.entity_id
_entity_poly.type
_entity_poly.pdbx_seq_one_letter_code
_entity_poly.pdbx_strand_id
1 'polypeptide(L)'
;MDRTDIQILSCLQENARMNASAIAERVNLSTSAVIERMRKMENSGCIERYTAVFSEAFMGRDVSAFISVWMEHPKYVEGFVRTVNGHKDIIQCCYMAGDFDFMLHVVTASTRTLTDVLEDIKRIPGVSKTRTHLVLRTDKNILSPLPEATK
;
A
#
# COMPACT_ATOMS: atom_id res chain seq x y z
N MET A 1 -7.61 19.31 -11.59
CA MET A 1 -7.03 19.52 -10.24
C MET A 1 -6.11 20.72 -10.33
N ASP A 2 -6.31 21.71 -9.48
CA ASP A 2 -5.49 22.92 -9.48
C ASP A 2 -4.35 22.86 -8.46
N ARG A 3 -3.48 23.88 -8.44
CA ARG A 3 -2.35 23.97 -7.52
C ARG A 3 -2.77 23.90 -6.05
N THR A 4 -3.91 24.48 -5.72
CA THR A 4 -4.44 24.48 -4.35
C THR A 4 -4.89 23.08 -3.92
N ASP A 5 -5.52 22.31 -4.82
CA ASP A 5 -5.88 20.93 -4.54
C ASP A 5 -4.65 20.09 -4.22
N ILE A 6 -3.55 20.29 -4.96
CA ILE A 6 -2.28 19.58 -4.73
C ILE A 6 -1.68 19.97 -3.36
N GLN A 7 -1.78 21.26 -2.96
CA GLN A 7 -1.34 21.69 -1.64
C GLN A 7 -2.18 21.06 -0.52
N ILE A 8 -3.50 20.94 -0.69
CA ILE A 8 -4.37 20.24 0.27
C ILE A 8 -3.96 18.76 0.38
N LEU A 9 -3.76 18.07 -0.76
CA LEU A 9 -3.29 16.68 -0.78
C LEU A 9 -1.92 16.52 -0.12
N SER A 10 -1.02 17.47 -0.30
CA SER A 10 0.29 17.48 0.38
C SER A 10 0.15 17.55 1.90
N CYS A 11 -0.75 18.40 2.40
CA CYS A 11 -1.05 18.49 3.84
C CYS A 11 -1.59 17.14 4.37
N LEU A 12 -2.51 16.52 3.63
CA LEU A 12 -3.11 15.24 4.01
C LEU A 12 -2.11 14.07 3.92
N GLN A 13 -1.17 14.11 2.96
CA GLN A 13 -0.10 13.13 2.86
C GLN A 13 0.89 13.24 4.04
N GLU A 14 1.18 14.45 4.49
CA GLU A 14 2.00 14.69 5.68
C GLU A 14 1.29 14.22 6.95
N ASN A 15 0.01 14.57 7.09
CA ASN A 15 -0.80 14.20 8.24
C ASN A 15 -2.29 14.10 7.87
N ALA A 16 -2.78 12.89 7.65
CA ALA A 16 -4.19 12.65 7.33
C ALA A 16 -5.18 13.05 8.45
N ARG A 17 -4.69 13.35 9.66
CA ARG A 17 -5.51 13.86 10.77
C ARG A 17 -5.50 15.40 10.87
N MET A 18 -4.83 16.10 9.96
CA MET A 18 -4.87 17.55 9.92
C MET A 18 -6.31 18.02 9.68
N ASN A 19 -6.80 18.91 10.54
CA ASN A 19 -8.16 19.43 10.40
C ASN A 19 -8.24 20.50 9.30
N ALA A 20 -9.44 20.71 8.77
CA ALA A 20 -9.66 21.63 7.66
C ALA A 20 -9.25 23.08 7.96
N SER A 21 -9.31 23.51 9.23
CA SER A 21 -8.87 24.84 9.63
C SER A 21 -7.35 24.99 9.50
N ALA A 22 -6.57 24.02 9.98
CA ALA A 22 -5.11 24.02 9.84
C ALA A 22 -4.66 23.93 8.37
N ILE A 23 -5.39 23.17 7.55
CA ILE A 23 -5.13 23.11 6.10
C ILE A 23 -5.43 24.47 5.47
N ALA A 24 -6.56 25.11 5.83
CA ALA A 24 -6.99 26.40 5.31
C ALA A 24 -5.94 27.51 5.54
N GLU A 25 -5.34 27.54 6.73
CA GLU A 25 -4.23 28.45 7.05
C GLU A 25 -3.01 28.22 6.14
N ARG A 26 -2.65 26.94 5.87
CA ARG A 26 -1.49 26.61 5.01
C ARG A 26 -1.70 26.96 3.53
N VAL A 27 -2.95 26.86 3.05
CA VAL A 27 -3.27 27.08 1.63
C VAL A 27 -3.91 28.46 1.34
N ASN A 28 -4.01 29.32 2.35
CA ASN A 28 -4.64 30.66 2.28
C ASN A 28 -6.07 30.63 1.73
N LEU A 29 -6.91 29.73 2.26
CA LEU A 29 -8.34 29.64 1.94
C LEU A 29 -9.20 29.71 3.21
N SER A 30 -10.51 29.86 3.04
CA SER A 30 -11.46 29.64 4.13
C SER A 30 -11.59 28.15 4.45
N THR A 31 -11.90 27.80 5.70
CA THR A 31 -12.15 26.42 6.12
C THR A 31 -13.26 25.77 5.30
N SER A 32 -14.33 26.51 4.99
CA SER A 32 -15.43 26.00 4.14
C SER A 32 -14.98 25.68 2.71
N ALA A 33 -14.11 26.50 2.12
CA ALA A 33 -13.56 26.23 0.79
C ALA A 33 -12.67 24.97 0.77
N VAL A 34 -11.87 24.74 1.83
CA VAL A 34 -11.07 23.53 1.97
C VAL A 34 -11.96 22.29 2.09
N ILE A 35 -13.00 22.35 2.96
CA ILE A 35 -13.96 21.24 3.12
C ILE A 35 -14.64 20.89 1.78
N GLU A 36 -15.07 21.90 1.03
CA GLU A 36 -15.70 21.67 -0.28
C GLU A 36 -14.74 21.02 -1.27
N ARG A 37 -13.47 21.47 -1.33
CA ARG A 37 -12.46 20.89 -2.19
C ARG A 37 -12.13 19.44 -1.80
N MET A 38 -11.95 19.14 -0.51
CA MET A 38 -11.74 17.79 -0.02
C MET A 38 -12.90 16.89 -0.41
N ARG A 39 -14.14 17.33 -0.20
CA ARG A 39 -15.34 16.57 -0.60
C ARG A 39 -15.40 16.28 -2.11
N LYS A 40 -15.00 17.23 -2.97
CA LYS A 40 -14.90 17.01 -4.41
C LYS A 40 -13.85 15.96 -4.74
N MET A 41 -12.69 15.99 -4.08
CA MET A 41 -11.61 15.01 -4.29
C MET A 41 -12.00 13.60 -3.79
N GLU A 42 -12.74 13.51 -2.70
CA GLU A 42 -13.33 12.26 -2.21
C GLU A 42 -14.37 11.70 -3.20
N ASN A 43 -15.32 12.53 -3.62
CA ASN A 43 -16.38 12.12 -4.54
C ASN A 43 -15.86 11.73 -5.94
N SER A 44 -14.75 12.32 -6.38
CA SER A 44 -14.11 11.98 -7.66
C SER A 44 -13.19 10.74 -7.59
N GLY A 45 -12.99 10.17 -6.39
CA GLY A 45 -12.06 9.07 -6.17
C GLY A 45 -10.58 9.48 -6.17
N CYS A 46 -10.27 10.79 -6.21
CA CYS A 46 -8.91 11.29 -6.06
C CYS A 46 -8.35 10.96 -4.67
N ILE A 47 -9.17 11.08 -3.63
CA ILE A 47 -8.90 10.54 -2.29
C ILE A 47 -9.74 9.27 -2.16
N GLU A 48 -9.07 8.12 -2.21
CA GLU A 48 -9.73 6.82 -2.07
C GLU A 48 -10.11 6.51 -0.62
N ARG A 49 -9.23 6.87 0.32
CA ARG A 49 -9.42 6.60 1.76
C ARG A 49 -8.39 7.36 2.59
N TYR A 50 -8.73 7.53 3.86
CA TYR A 50 -7.79 7.94 4.91
C TYR A 50 -7.37 6.68 5.68
N THR A 51 -6.07 6.51 5.92
CA THR A 51 -5.54 5.36 6.65
C THR A 51 -4.44 5.77 7.62
N ALA A 52 -4.27 4.99 8.68
CA ALA A 52 -3.13 5.11 9.57
C ALA A 52 -2.06 4.08 9.19
N VAL A 53 -0.81 4.50 9.20
CA VAL A 53 0.36 3.62 9.06
C VAL A 53 0.92 3.34 10.44
N PHE A 54 1.08 2.07 10.77
CA PHE A 54 1.63 1.64 12.06
C PHE A 54 3.12 1.35 11.93
N SER A 55 3.85 1.55 13.02
CA SER A 55 5.25 1.13 13.11
C SER A 55 5.33 -0.40 13.17
N GLU A 56 5.90 -1.02 12.17
CA GLU A 56 6.10 -2.48 12.11
C GLU A 56 6.91 -2.96 13.31
N ALA A 57 7.99 -2.26 13.66
CA ALA A 57 8.82 -2.57 14.83
C ALA A 57 8.03 -2.48 16.14
N PHE A 58 7.18 -1.44 16.31
CA PHE A 58 6.36 -1.33 17.52
C PHE A 58 5.34 -2.47 17.63
N MET A 59 4.86 -2.98 16.50
CA MET A 59 3.95 -4.12 16.43
C MET A 59 4.67 -5.48 16.52
N GLY A 60 5.99 -5.49 16.74
CA GLY A 60 6.80 -6.72 16.81
C GLY A 60 6.88 -7.44 15.46
N ARG A 61 6.87 -6.71 14.35
CA ARG A 61 6.94 -7.24 12.99
C ARG A 61 8.21 -6.74 12.30
N ASP A 62 9.34 -7.32 12.67
CA ASP A 62 10.67 -6.83 12.28
C ASP A 62 11.18 -7.41 10.96
N VAL A 63 10.43 -8.31 10.33
CA VAL A 63 10.83 -8.99 9.11
C VAL A 63 9.88 -8.62 7.98
N SER A 64 10.41 -7.93 6.98
CA SER A 64 9.73 -7.57 5.74
C SER A 64 10.40 -8.25 4.56
N ALA A 65 9.62 -8.80 3.63
CA ALA A 65 10.11 -9.47 2.44
C ALA A 65 9.19 -9.29 1.24
N PHE A 66 9.78 -9.20 0.05
CA PHE A 66 9.06 -9.34 -1.20
C PHE A 66 9.22 -10.76 -1.74
N ILE A 67 8.11 -11.37 -2.14
CA ILE A 67 8.09 -12.75 -2.65
C ILE A 67 7.54 -12.74 -4.07
N SER A 68 8.40 -13.09 -5.03
CA SER A 68 7.98 -13.36 -6.41
C SER A 68 7.35 -14.76 -6.49
N VAL A 69 6.20 -14.86 -7.14
CA VAL A 69 5.45 -16.12 -7.29
C VAL A 69 5.20 -16.39 -8.77
N TRP A 70 5.46 -17.62 -9.20
CA TRP A 70 5.13 -18.15 -10.52
C TRP A 70 3.96 -19.10 -10.41
N MET A 71 3.00 -18.96 -11.33
CA MET A 71 1.84 -19.83 -11.42
C MET A 71 2.02 -20.86 -12.55
N GLU A 72 1.58 -22.09 -12.33
CA GLU A 72 1.63 -23.16 -13.36
C GLU A 72 0.65 -22.91 -14.51
N HIS A 73 -0.52 -22.33 -14.19
CA HIS A 73 -1.58 -22.13 -15.17
C HIS A 73 -2.56 -21.04 -14.71
N PRO A 74 -3.09 -20.21 -15.63
CA PRO A 74 -4.02 -19.13 -15.31
C PRO A 74 -5.27 -19.56 -14.54
N LYS A 75 -5.73 -20.79 -14.69
CA LYS A 75 -6.91 -21.32 -13.96
C LYS A 75 -6.79 -21.27 -12.43
N TYR A 76 -5.57 -21.21 -11.90
CA TYR A 76 -5.31 -21.14 -10.45
C TYR A 76 -5.29 -19.73 -9.88
N VAL A 77 -5.24 -18.69 -10.73
CA VAL A 77 -5.03 -17.30 -10.33
C VAL A 77 -6.11 -16.81 -9.37
N GLU A 78 -7.38 -17.06 -9.65
CA GLU A 78 -8.48 -16.61 -8.77
C GLU A 78 -8.40 -17.26 -7.38
N GLY A 79 -8.12 -18.57 -7.31
CA GLY A 79 -7.94 -19.30 -6.06
C GLY A 79 -6.75 -18.77 -5.27
N PHE A 80 -5.64 -18.52 -5.94
CA PHE A 80 -4.44 -17.95 -5.37
C PHE A 80 -4.73 -16.56 -4.74
N VAL A 81 -5.28 -15.62 -5.51
CA VAL A 81 -5.60 -14.26 -5.05
C VAL A 81 -6.54 -14.28 -3.85
N ARG A 82 -7.57 -15.14 -3.87
CA ARG A 82 -8.50 -15.30 -2.74
C ARG A 82 -7.79 -15.76 -1.48
N THR A 83 -6.90 -16.75 -1.58
CA THR A 83 -6.14 -17.30 -0.44
C THR A 83 -5.18 -16.25 0.12
N VAL A 84 -4.42 -15.57 -0.75
CA VAL A 84 -3.46 -14.53 -0.38
C VAL A 84 -4.15 -13.34 0.30
N ASN A 85 -5.30 -12.89 -0.21
CA ASN A 85 -6.05 -11.78 0.38
C ASN A 85 -6.59 -12.10 1.79
N GLY A 86 -6.75 -13.37 2.14
CA GLY A 86 -7.10 -13.79 3.49
C GLY A 86 -5.92 -13.93 4.45
N HIS A 87 -4.68 -13.83 3.98
CA HIS A 87 -3.49 -14.06 4.80
C HIS A 87 -3.05 -12.78 5.52
N LYS A 88 -3.06 -12.80 6.86
CA LYS A 88 -2.81 -11.63 7.72
C LYS A 88 -1.42 -11.00 7.60
N ASP A 89 -0.41 -11.79 7.22
CA ASP A 89 0.99 -11.37 7.13
C ASP A 89 1.37 -10.93 5.70
N ILE A 90 0.48 -11.11 4.72
CA ILE A 90 0.63 -10.61 3.36
C ILE A 90 -0.14 -9.28 3.25
N ILE A 91 0.58 -8.18 3.17
CA ILE A 91 -0.02 -6.84 3.18
C ILE A 91 -0.23 -6.27 1.77
N GLN A 92 0.38 -6.88 0.76
CA GLN A 92 0.20 -6.47 -0.64
C GLN A 92 0.35 -7.68 -1.57
N CYS A 93 -0.49 -7.71 -2.61
CA CYS A 93 -0.43 -8.68 -3.69
C CYS A 93 -0.61 -7.95 -5.03
N CYS A 94 0.43 -7.95 -5.86
CA CYS A 94 0.41 -7.29 -7.17
C CYS A 94 0.55 -8.34 -8.27
N TYR A 95 -0.34 -8.31 -9.28
CA TYR A 95 -0.15 -9.04 -10.52
C TYR A 95 0.85 -8.30 -11.39
N MET A 96 1.87 -8.99 -11.88
CA MET A 96 3.04 -8.38 -12.50
C MET A 96 3.11 -8.70 -13.99
N ALA A 97 3.58 -7.75 -14.78
CA ALA A 97 4.05 -8.01 -16.13
C ALA A 97 5.56 -8.25 -16.08
N GLY A 98 6.04 -9.43 -16.46
CA GLY A 98 7.47 -9.77 -16.43
C GLY A 98 7.70 -11.26 -16.24
N ASP A 99 8.82 -11.63 -15.59
CA ASP A 99 9.30 -13.00 -15.47
C ASP A 99 8.51 -13.85 -14.45
N PHE A 100 7.69 -13.23 -13.63
CA PHE A 100 6.86 -13.89 -12.61
C PHE A 100 5.46 -13.29 -12.58
N ASP A 101 4.49 -14.01 -12.03
CA ASP A 101 3.09 -13.63 -12.10
C ASP A 101 2.67 -12.69 -10.97
N PHE A 102 3.15 -12.91 -9.73
CA PHE A 102 2.76 -12.10 -8.58
C PHE A 102 3.95 -11.66 -7.76
N MET A 103 3.86 -10.43 -7.24
CA MET A 103 4.71 -9.92 -6.18
C MET A 103 3.88 -9.77 -4.91
N LEU A 104 4.30 -10.44 -3.84
CA LEU A 104 3.70 -10.32 -2.52
C LEU A 104 4.63 -9.50 -1.62
N HIS A 105 4.07 -8.60 -0.81
CA HIS A 105 4.77 -7.97 0.30
C HIS A 105 4.32 -8.63 1.60
N VAL A 106 5.25 -9.24 2.29
CA VAL A 106 5.04 -9.97 3.56
C VAL A 106 5.70 -9.21 4.69
N VAL A 107 4.98 -9.01 5.78
CA VAL A 107 5.50 -8.39 7.01
C VAL A 107 5.16 -9.27 8.19
N THR A 108 6.18 -9.77 8.88
CA THR A 108 6.04 -10.79 9.92
C THR A 108 7.03 -10.59 11.07
N ALA A 109 6.87 -11.34 12.17
CA ALA A 109 7.61 -11.10 13.40
C ALA A 109 9.08 -11.57 13.35
N SER A 110 9.38 -12.62 12.58
CA SER A 110 10.71 -13.26 12.58
C SER A 110 10.96 -14.03 11.29
N THR A 111 12.20 -14.44 11.06
CA THR A 111 12.54 -15.35 9.96
C THR A 111 11.85 -16.71 10.07
N ARG A 112 11.53 -17.16 11.29
CA ARG A 112 10.75 -18.39 11.50
C ARG A 112 9.33 -18.22 10.97
N THR A 113 8.64 -17.15 11.36
CA THR A 113 7.28 -16.88 10.88
C THR A 113 7.26 -16.55 9.38
N LEU A 114 8.34 -16.00 8.81
CA LEU A 114 8.49 -15.87 7.37
C LEU A 114 8.54 -17.24 6.69
N THR A 115 9.21 -18.23 7.28
CA THR A 115 9.24 -19.60 6.77
C THR A 115 7.84 -20.21 6.74
N ASP A 116 7.03 -20.01 7.80
CA ASP A 116 5.65 -20.49 7.87
C ASP A 116 4.81 -19.87 6.73
N VAL A 117 4.92 -18.55 6.52
CA VAL A 117 4.25 -17.86 5.40
C VAL A 117 4.67 -18.42 4.04
N LEU A 118 5.98 -18.67 3.84
CA LEU A 118 6.49 -19.25 2.61
C LEU A 118 5.94 -20.66 2.33
N GLU A 119 5.80 -21.48 3.38
CA GLU A 119 5.20 -22.79 3.26
C GLU A 119 3.71 -22.69 2.91
N ASP A 120 2.98 -21.76 3.54
CA ASP A 120 1.57 -21.55 3.23
C ASP A 120 1.38 -21.11 1.77
N ILE A 121 2.22 -20.19 1.27
CA ILE A 121 2.19 -19.78 -0.14
C ILE A 121 2.48 -20.97 -1.08
N LYS A 122 3.49 -21.80 -0.77
CA LYS A 122 3.86 -22.95 -1.59
C LYS A 122 2.80 -24.05 -1.61
N ARG A 123 1.94 -24.12 -0.60
CA ARG A 123 0.81 -25.08 -0.55
C ARG A 123 -0.39 -24.62 -1.38
N ILE A 124 -0.43 -23.37 -1.84
CA ILE A 124 -1.53 -22.88 -2.67
C ILE A 124 -1.49 -23.60 -4.03
N PRO A 125 -2.60 -24.21 -4.47
CA PRO A 125 -2.65 -24.89 -5.75
C PRO A 125 -2.22 -23.99 -6.91
N GLY A 126 -1.35 -24.49 -7.77
CA GLY A 126 -0.85 -23.80 -8.95
C GLY A 126 0.36 -22.90 -8.70
N VAL A 127 0.87 -22.81 -7.49
CA VAL A 127 2.17 -22.17 -7.23
C VAL A 127 3.28 -23.14 -7.65
N SER A 128 4.04 -22.76 -8.68
CA SER A 128 5.14 -23.58 -9.22
C SER A 128 6.50 -23.22 -8.60
N LYS A 129 6.70 -21.94 -8.30
CA LYS A 129 7.98 -21.43 -7.81
C LYS A 129 7.76 -20.17 -6.98
N THR A 130 8.63 -19.97 -5.98
CA THR A 130 8.72 -18.70 -5.22
C THR A 130 10.17 -18.26 -5.13
N ARG A 131 10.38 -16.97 -5.06
CA ARG A 131 11.69 -16.36 -4.75
C ARG A 131 11.48 -15.26 -3.72
N THR A 132 12.20 -15.35 -2.61
CA THR A 132 12.11 -14.40 -1.51
C THR A 132 13.24 -13.39 -1.57
N HIS A 133 12.89 -12.11 -1.41
CA HIS A 133 13.80 -10.99 -1.29
C HIS A 133 13.57 -10.35 0.07
N LEU A 134 14.48 -10.58 1.00
CA LEU A 134 14.41 -9.98 2.33
C LEU A 134 14.73 -8.49 2.24
N VAL A 135 13.89 -7.65 2.83
CA VAL A 135 14.15 -6.21 2.94
C VAL A 135 15.12 -5.98 4.08
N LEU A 136 16.29 -5.43 3.77
CA LEU A 136 17.30 -5.11 4.78
C LEU A 136 17.06 -3.72 5.38
N ARG A 137 16.56 -2.78 4.57
CA ARG A 137 16.25 -1.41 4.97
C ARG A 137 15.28 -0.79 3.98
N THR A 138 14.35 0.01 4.47
CA THR A 138 13.47 0.84 3.65
C THR A 138 13.91 2.29 3.74
N ASP A 139 14.42 2.84 2.65
CA ASP A 139 14.93 4.22 2.60
C ASP A 139 13.82 5.23 2.24
N LYS A 140 12.75 4.78 1.60
CA LYS A 140 11.60 5.61 1.22
C LYS A 140 10.31 4.78 1.24
N ASN A 141 9.33 5.26 1.98
CA ASN A 141 7.98 4.66 2.02
C ASN A 141 6.92 5.75 1.94
N ILE A 142 6.53 6.11 0.72
CA ILE A 142 5.44 7.05 0.42
C ILE A 142 4.32 6.25 -0.24
N LEU A 143 3.13 6.28 0.36
CA LEU A 143 2.00 5.44 -0.09
C LEU A 143 1.39 5.91 -1.42
N SER A 144 1.41 7.23 -1.69
CA SER A 144 0.80 7.78 -2.91
C SER A 144 1.68 8.91 -3.46
N PRO A 145 1.98 8.93 -4.77
CA PRO A 145 2.66 10.06 -5.39
C PRO A 145 1.70 11.26 -5.47
N LEU A 146 2.24 12.47 -5.28
CA LEU A 146 1.49 13.68 -5.59
C LEU A 146 1.69 14.01 -7.08
N PRO A 147 0.64 14.49 -7.76
CA PRO A 147 0.77 14.93 -9.15
C PRO A 147 1.58 16.22 -9.23
N GLU A 148 2.24 16.43 -10.37
CA GLU A 148 2.83 17.73 -10.69
C GLU A 148 1.72 18.76 -10.90
N ALA A 149 1.96 20.01 -10.45
CA ALA A 149 1.03 21.10 -10.70
C ALA A 149 0.92 21.32 -12.22
N THR A 150 -0.26 21.13 -12.77
CA THR A 150 -0.56 21.52 -14.17
C THR A 150 -0.32 23.04 -14.29
N LYS A 151 0.54 23.43 -15.20
CA LYS A 151 0.83 24.83 -15.52
C LYS A 151 -0.42 25.58 -15.98
#